data_05befed54c5b5939d8ad0e4c3354297b
#
_entry.id   05befed54c5b5939d8ad0e4c3354297b
#
_cell.length_a   1.000
_cell.length_b   1.000
_cell.length_c   1.000
_cell.angle_alpha   90.00
_cell.angle_beta   90.00
_cell.angle_gamma   90.00
#
_symmetry.space_group_name_H-M   'P 1'
#
loop_
_entity.id
_entity.type
_entity.pdbx_description
1 polymer ?
#
loop_
_entity_poly.entity_id
_entity_poly.type
_entity_poly.pdbx_seq_one_letter_code
_entity_poly.pdbx_strand_id
1 'polypeptide(L)'
;MADLTLSASDIAAAINKSLDGFQASTEARTVGRVTEVGDGIARVSGLPDCAVNELLEFEGGIVGLALNLDEDSIGTVILGNADDIEEGQPVKSTGNILSVPVGDAMLGRVVNALGTPIDGKGDIVGSISRRVEIQAPGIMGRKPVHEPLQTGIKSIDAMTPIGRGQRELIIGDRKTGKTTIAIDTIINQRGLA
;
A
#
# COMPACT_ATOMS: atom_id res chain seq x y z
N MET A 1 10.56 -16.60 55.95
CA MET A 1 9.84 -15.57 55.18
C MET A 1 10.64 -14.29 55.38
N ALA A 2 11.33 -13.83 54.35
CA ALA A 2 12.09 -12.59 54.44
C ALA A 2 11.10 -11.44 54.17
N ASP A 3 10.89 -10.59 55.20
CA ASP A 3 10.16 -9.36 55.06
C ASP A 3 10.91 -8.42 54.11
N LEU A 4 10.39 -8.21 52.93
CA LEU A 4 10.82 -7.18 52.00
C LEU A 4 10.26 -5.84 52.48
N THR A 5 10.99 -5.18 53.38
CA THR A 5 10.71 -3.77 53.74
C THR A 5 11.23 -2.89 52.59
N LEU A 6 10.38 -2.55 51.64
CA LEU A 6 10.67 -1.52 50.64
C LEU A 6 10.74 -0.17 51.35
N SER A 7 11.93 0.44 51.34
CA SER A 7 12.10 1.78 51.88
C SER A 7 11.60 2.84 50.90
N ALA A 8 11.10 3.98 51.38
CA ALA A 8 10.66 5.06 50.52
C ALA A 8 11.78 5.57 49.58
N SER A 9 13.04 5.43 49.98
CA SER A 9 14.22 5.77 49.17
C SER A 9 14.41 4.79 47.99
N ASP A 10 14.09 3.50 48.18
CA ASP A 10 14.22 2.48 47.12
C ASP A 10 13.13 2.65 46.06
N ILE A 11 11.93 3.03 46.49
CA ILE A 11 10.83 3.38 45.60
C ILE A 11 11.14 4.63 44.78
N ALA A 12 11.67 5.67 45.43
CA ALA A 12 12.07 6.91 44.76
C ALA A 12 13.22 6.68 43.76
N ALA A 13 14.21 5.84 44.10
CA ALA A 13 15.29 5.46 43.19
C ALA A 13 14.81 4.66 41.99
N ALA A 14 13.85 3.75 42.17
CA ALA A 14 13.25 2.97 41.08
C ALA A 14 12.43 3.85 40.13
N ILE A 15 11.67 4.80 40.68
CA ILE A 15 10.89 5.77 39.90
C ILE A 15 11.82 6.68 39.08
N ASN A 16 12.87 7.24 39.71
CA ASN A 16 13.83 8.08 38.99
C ASN A 16 14.56 7.30 37.88
N LYS A 17 14.97 6.06 38.15
CA LYS A 17 15.58 5.20 37.11
C LYS A 17 14.64 4.88 35.93
N SER A 18 13.34 4.80 36.20
CA SER A 18 12.33 4.61 35.13
C SER A 18 12.06 5.91 34.36
N LEU A 19 12.22 7.07 35.02
CA LEU A 19 12.06 8.39 34.42
C LEU A 19 13.28 8.83 33.59
N ASP A 20 14.50 8.44 33.97
CA ASP A 20 15.73 8.75 33.20
C ASP A 20 15.78 8.17 31.82
N GLY A 21 14.94 7.15 31.50
CA GLY A 21 14.78 6.58 30.17
C GLY A 21 13.50 7.01 29.47
N PHE A 22 12.64 7.78 30.13
CA PHE A 22 11.35 8.19 29.59
C PHE A 22 11.51 9.48 28.76
N GLN A 23 11.79 9.35 27.48
CA GLN A 23 11.54 10.43 26.52
C GLN A 23 10.05 10.40 26.19
N ALA A 24 9.29 11.32 26.74
CA ALA A 24 7.95 11.60 26.28
C ALA A 24 8.06 12.14 24.85
N SER A 25 8.00 11.26 23.86
CA SER A 25 7.66 11.69 22.49
C SER A 25 6.19 12.07 22.53
N THR A 26 5.90 13.34 22.73
CA THR A 26 4.62 13.94 22.37
C THR A 26 4.57 14.01 20.84
N GLU A 27 4.50 12.87 20.17
CA GLU A 27 3.88 12.84 18.86
C GLU A 27 2.40 13.17 19.12
N ALA A 28 2.04 14.40 18.85
CA ALA A 28 0.64 14.81 18.75
C ALA A 28 0.03 14.06 17.56
N ARG A 29 -0.29 12.78 17.72
CA ARG A 29 -1.04 12.01 16.74
C ARG A 29 -2.43 12.60 16.74
N THR A 30 -2.78 13.27 15.68
CA THR A 30 -4.13 13.78 15.48
C THR A 30 -5.05 12.57 15.46
N VAL A 31 -5.99 12.53 16.41
CA VAL A 31 -6.94 11.43 16.57
C VAL A 31 -8.30 11.94 16.18
N GLY A 32 -8.88 11.36 15.14
CA GLY A 32 -10.25 11.58 14.72
C GLY A 32 -11.21 10.54 15.30
N ARG A 33 -12.46 10.61 14.87
CA ARG A 33 -13.51 9.64 15.22
C ARG A 33 -14.30 9.24 13.99
N VAL A 34 -14.69 7.99 13.94
CA VAL A 34 -15.63 7.45 12.96
C VAL A 34 -17.01 8.05 13.22
N THR A 35 -17.59 8.67 12.24
CA THR A 35 -18.96 9.25 12.31
C THR A 35 -20.00 8.38 11.64
N GLU A 36 -19.61 7.62 10.62
CA GLU A 36 -20.51 6.76 9.85
C GLU A 36 -19.70 5.61 9.22
N VAL A 37 -20.27 4.42 9.16
CA VAL A 37 -19.66 3.24 8.51
C VAL A 37 -20.70 2.55 7.63
N GLY A 38 -20.32 2.19 6.40
CA GLY A 38 -21.19 1.40 5.51
C GLY A 38 -20.46 1.01 4.22
N ASP A 39 -20.74 -0.18 3.74
CA ASP A 39 -20.27 -0.70 2.45
C ASP A 39 -18.74 -0.57 2.19
N GLY A 40 -17.91 -0.77 3.22
CA GLY A 40 -16.46 -0.67 3.12
C GLY A 40 -15.93 0.78 3.09
N ILE A 41 -16.77 1.75 3.41
CA ILE A 41 -16.43 3.17 3.53
C ILE A 41 -16.68 3.62 4.96
N ALA A 42 -15.76 4.40 5.53
CA ALA A 42 -15.97 5.10 6.79
C ALA A 42 -15.88 6.61 6.57
N ARG A 43 -16.72 7.35 7.28
CA ARG A 43 -16.58 8.80 7.43
C ARG A 43 -15.90 9.08 8.76
N VAL A 44 -14.87 9.90 8.72
CA VAL A 44 -14.04 10.26 9.88
C VAL A 44 -14.07 11.76 10.06
N SER A 45 -14.19 12.23 11.30
CA SER A 45 -14.10 13.64 11.67
C SER A 45 -12.92 13.90 12.61
N GLY A 46 -12.49 15.17 12.72
CA GLY A 46 -11.50 15.59 13.70
C GLY A 46 -10.03 15.40 13.26
N LEU A 47 -9.76 15.27 11.96
CA LEU A 47 -8.42 15.19 11.39
C LEU A 47 -8.16 16.34 10.40
N PRO A 48 -8.01 17.59 10.86
CA PRO A 48 -7.91 18.75 9.98
C PRO A 48 -6.65 18.75 9.10
N ASP A 49 -5.58 18.10 9.54
CA ASP A 49 -4.30 18.05 8.83
C ASP A 49 -4.14 16.82 7.92
N CYS A 50 -5.19 16.00 7.79
CA CYS A 50 -5.15 14.81 6.96
C CYS A 50 -4.94 15.16 5.48
N ALA A 51 -4.05 14.45 4.82
CA ALA A 51 -3.78 14.60 3.40
C ALA A 51 -4.60 13.61 2.54
N VAL A 52 -4.85 13.97 1.28
CA VAL A 52 -5.44 13.04 0.29
C VAL A 52 -4.48 11.86 0.08
N ASN A 53 -5.03 10.66 0.00
CA ASN A 53 -4.30 9.39 -0.09
C ASN A 53 -3.45 9.07 1.15
N GLU A 54 -3.73 9.67 2.28
CA GLU A 54 -3.13 9.30 3.55
C GLU A 54 -3.74 8.01 4.09
N LEU A 55 -2.89 7.19 4.71
CA LEU A 55 -3.32 5.99 5.42
C LEU A 55 -3.76 6.36 6.84
N LEU A 56 -4.98 5.97 7.18
CA LEU A 56 -5.57 6.12 8.51
C LEU A 56 -5.59 4.76 9.21
N GLU A 57 -5.21 4.74 10.47
CA GLU A 57 -5.21 3.53 11.31
C GLU A 57 -6.44 3.52 12.21
N PHE A 58 -7.28 2.50 12.05
CA PHE A 58 -8.45 2.19 12.88
C PHE A 58 -8.06 1.24 14.02
N GLU A 59 -8.94 1.04 14.98
CA GLU A 59 -8.76 0.02 16.01
C GLU A 59 -8.63 -1.37 15.38
N GLY A 60 -7.86 -2.25 16.03
CA GLY A 60 -7.59 -3.59 15.51
C GLY A 60 -6.54 -3.65 14.40
N GLY A 61 -5.87 -2.53 14.05
CA GLY A 61 -4.84 -2.50 13.01
C GLY A 61 -5.40 -2.48 11.58
N ILE A 62 -6.69 -2.18 11.45
CA ILE A 62 -7.33 -1.98 10.14
C ILE A 62 -6.84 -0.66 9.56
N VAL A 63 -6.52 -0.66 8.28
CA VAL A 63 -6.02 0.52 7.56
C VAL A 63 -7.10 1.03 6.61
N GLY A 64 -7.29 2.34 6.59
CA GLY A 64 -8.15 3.01 5.62
C GLY A 64 -7.37 4.03 4.79
N LEU A 65 -7.88 4.33 3.62
CA LEU A 65 -7.32 5.31 2.68
C LEU A 65 -8.23 6.53 2.61
N ALA A 66 -7.72 7.70 3.01
CA ALA A 66 -8.43 8.97 2.89
C ALA A 66 -8.51 9.39 1.42
N LEU A 67 -9.72 9.42 0.85
CA LEU A 67 -9.94 9.80 -0.54
C LEU A 67 -10.59 11.18 -0.68
N ASN A 68 -11.64 11.45 0.08
CA ASN A 68 -12.35 12.71 0.05
C ASN A 68 -12.06 13.48 1.33
N LEU A 69 -11.65 14.73 1.15
CA LEU A 69 -11.48 15.67 2.26
C LEU A 69 -12.56 16.76 2.10
N ASP A 70 -13.61 16.63 2.89
CA ASP A 70 -14.64 17.67 3.01
C ASP A 70 -14.31 18.55 4.24
N GLU A 71 -14.98 19.68 4.40
CA GLU A 71 -14.71 20.65 5.47
C GLU A 71 -14.84 20.03 6.87
N ASP A 72 -15.84 19.17 7.08
CA ASP A 72 -16.17 18.59 8.38
C ASP A 72 -15.90 17.08 8.48
N SER A 73 -15.62 16.41 7.36
CA SER A 73 -15.49 14.95 7.31
C SER A 73 -14.51 14.47 6.25
N ILE A 74 -13.95 13.29 6.49
CA ILE A 74 -13.04 12.61 5.58
C ILE A 74 -13.69 11.31 5.14
N GLY A 75 -13.88 11.16 3.84
CA GLY A 75 -14.32 9.90 3.24
C GLY A 75 -13.14 8.94 3.12
N THR A 76 -13.21 7.81 3.83
CA THR A 76 -12.12 6.83 3.92
C THR A 76 -12.59 5.50 3.39
N VAL A 77 -11.85 4.91 2.44
CA VAL A 77 -12.07 3.53 1.99
C VAL A 77 -11.28 2.57 2.88
N ILE A 78 -11.96 1.55 3.40
CA ILE A 78 -11.36 0.57 4.30
C ILE A 78 -10.60 -0.47 3.48
N LEU A 79 -9.30 -0.64 3.76
CA LEU A 79 -8.43 -1.61 3.10
C LEU A 79 -8.35 -2.90 3.94
N GLY A 80 -9.47 -3.60 4.03
CA GLY A 80 -9.57 -4.83 4.83
C GLY A 80 -11.02 -5.18 5.16
N ASN A 81 -11.23 -5.91 6.26
CA ASN A 81 -12.57 -6.21 6.74
C ASN A 81 -13.15 -5.00 7.49
N ALA A 82 -14.31 -4.53 7.07
CA ALA A 82 -14.99 -3.39 7.67
C ALA A 82 -15.91 -3.78 8.84
N ASP A 83 -16.15 -5.07 9.05
CA ASP A 83 -17.13 -5.57 10.04
C ASP A 83 -16.75 -5.22 11.49
N ASP A 84 -15.47 -4.99 11.75
CA ASP A 84 -14.94 -4.67 13.08
C ASP A 84 -14.87 -3.16 13.36
N ILE A 85 -15.33 -2.31 12.44
CA ILE A 85 -15.31 -0.85 12.60
C ILE A 85 -16.70 -0.37 13.01
N GLU A 86 -16.76 0.34 14.14
CA GLU A 86 -17.99 0.90 14.71
C GLU A 86 -17.94 2.43 14.73
N GLU A 87 -19.13 3.04 14.72
CA GLU A 87 -19.28 4.48 14.92
C GLU A 87 -18.75 4.93 16.29
N GLY A 88 -18.04 6.04 16.33
CA GLY A 88 -17.45 6.56 17.56
C GLY A 88 -16.05 6.07 17.86
N GLN A 89 -15.54 5.05 17.17
CA GLN A 89 -14.18 4.54 17.35
C GLN A 89 -13.14 5.60 17.00
N PRO A 90 -11.99 5.61 17.73
CA PRO A 90 -10.88 6.49 17.40
C PRO A 90 -10.15 6.05 16.12
N VAL A 91 -9.76 7.02 15.32
CA VAL A 91 -8.96 6.84 14.10
C VAL A 91 -7.72 7.70 14.19
N LYS A 92 -6.56 7.12 13.87
CA LYS A 92 -5.28 7.84 13.92
C LYS A 92 -4.82 8.19 12.51
N SER A 93 -4.43 9.45 12.31
CA SER A 93 -3.66 9.89 11.16
C SER A 93 -2.25 9.32 11.27
N THR A 94 -1.77 8.67 10.21
CA THR A 94 -0.41 8.10 10.18
C THR A 94 0.61 9.08 9.62
N GLY A 95 0.18 10.15 8.95
CA GLY A 95 1.03 11.06 8.19
C GLY A 95 1.68 10.43 6.95
N ASN A 96 1.36 9.18 6.64
CA ASN A 96 1.95 8.44 5.52
C ASN A 96 1.00 8.40 4.34
N ILE A 97 1.43 8.94 3.21
CA ILE A 97 0.73 8.79 1.94
C ILE A 97 0.88 7.34 1.44
N LEU A 98 -0.19 6.80 0.87
CA LEU A 98 -0.21 5.44 0.33
C LEU A 98 1.02 5.17 -0.53
N SER A 99 1.85 4.27 -0.05
CA SER A 99 3.12 3.89 -0.65
C SER A 99 3.29 2.38 -0.57
N VAL A 100 3.98 1.81 -1.53
CA VAL A 100 4.26 0.37 -1.58
C VAL A 100 5.76 0.13 -1.68
N PRO A 101 6.27 -0.97 -1.13
CA PRO A 101 7.65 -1.37 -1.32
C PRO A 101 7.89 -1.75 -2.79
N VAL A 102 9.02 -1.31 -3.33
CA VAL A 102 9.46 -1.60 -4.70
C VAL A 102 10.94 -1.96 -4.72
N GLY A 103 11.40 -2.58 -5.79
CA GLY A 103 12.80 -2.94 -6.00
C GLY A 103 13.00 -4.43 -6.26
N ASP A 104 14.25 -4.83 -6.47
CA ASP A 104 14.60 -6.20 -6.85
C ASP A 104 14.25 -7.23 -5.76
N ALA A 105 14.19 -6.79 -4.49
CA ALA A 105 13.77 -7.64 -3.37
C ALA A 105 12.31 -8.14 -3.47
N MET A 106 11.50 -7.52 -4.32
CA MET A 106 10.10 -7.89 -4.58
C MET A 106 9.98 -9.02 -5.62
N LEU A 107 11.04 -9.29 -6.39
CA LEU A 107 11.00 -10.29 -7.45
C LEU A 107 10.79 -11.70 -6.88
N GLY A 108 9.81 -12.42 -7.42
CA GLY A 108 9.45 -13.78 -6.97
C GLY A 108 8.74 -13.84 -5.61
N ARG A 109 8.27 -12.69 -5.09
CA ARG A 109 7.47 -12.59 -3.87
C ARG A 109 5.98 -12.41 -4.21
N VAL A 110 5.13 -12.88 -3.32
CA VAL A 110 3.68 -12.64 -3.38
C VAL A 110 3.29 -11.73 -2.23
N VAL A 111 2.69 -10.61 -2.54
CA VAL A 111 2.33 -9.57 -1.59
C VAL A 111 0.87 -9.15 -1.76
N ASN A 112 0.29 -8.57 -0.70
CA ASN A 112 -1.01 -7.92 -0.77
C ASN A 112 -0.92 -6.55 -1.46
N ALA A 113 -2.04 -5.82 -1.56
CA ALA A 113 -2.10 -4.50 -2.20
C ALA A 113 -1.24 -3.42 -1.50
N LEU A 114 -0.92 -3.59 -0.24
CA LEU A 114 -0.06 -2.70 0.55
C LEU A 114 1.42 -3.13 0.52
N GLY A 115 1.75 -4.21 -0.18
CA GLY A 115 3.10 -4.74 -0.28
C GLY A 115 3.53 -5.63 0.89
N THR A 116 2.60 -6.03 1.77
CA THR A 116 2.88 -6.99 2.84
C THR A 116 3.00 -8.39 2.26
N PRO A 117 4.07 -9.16 2.59
CA PRO A 117 4.25 -10.51 2.06
C PRO A 117 3.17 -11.47 2.58
N ILE A 118 2.59 -12.25 1.67
CA ILE A 118 1.59 -13.29 1.96
C ILE A 118 2.05 -14.69 1.50
N ASP A 119 3.31 -14.80 1.09
CA ASP A 119 3.90 -16.03 0.54
C ASP A 119 4.57 -16.93 1.59
N GLY A 120 4.51 -16.56 2.87
CA GLY A 120 5.14 -17.31 3.96
C GLY A 120 6.68 -17.29 3.98
N LYS A 121 7.33 -16.46 3.14
CA LYS A 121 8.79 -16.38 3.03
C LYS A 121 9.42 -15.32 3.95
N GLY A 122 8.69 -14.79 4.91
CA GLY A 122 9.15 -13.74 5.83
C GLY A 122 9.18 -12.34 5.19
N ASP A 123 9.69 -11.36 5.93
CA ASP A 123 9.71 -9.95 5.55
C ASP A 123 10.60 -9.67 4.33
N ILE A 124 10.27 -8.61 3.60
CA ILE A 124 11.03 -8.16 2.43
C ILE A 124 12.02 -7.09 2.87
N VAL A 125 13.30 -7.47 2.93
CA VAL A 125 14.39 -6.58 3.35
C VAL A 125 15.01 -5.90 2.12
N GLY A 126 15.32 -4.60 2.22
CA GLY A 126 16.01 -3.86 1.16
C GLY A 126 15.08 -3.26 0.09
N SER A 127 13.77 -3.27 0.31
CA SER A 127 12.82 -2.56 -0.55
C SER A 127 12.87 -1.04 -0.31
N ILE A 128 12.54 -0.28 -1.35
CA ILE A 128 12.38 1.17 -1.30
C ILE A 128 10.90 1.48 -1.31
N SER A 129 10.43 2.38 -0.45
CA SER A 129 9.03 2.82 -0.46
C SER A 129 8.79 3.82 -1.60
N ARG A 130 7.74 3.61 -2.39
CA ARG A 130 7.33 4.50 -3.48
C ARG A 130 5.83 4.76 -3.41
N ARG A 131 5.43 6.01 -3.61
CA ARG A 131 4.02 6.40 -3.67
C ARG A 131 3.31 5.66 -4.80
N VAL A 132 2.08 5.21 -4.54
CA VAL A 132 1.24 4.56 -5.56
C VAL A 132 0.74 5.58 -6.58
N GLU A 133 0.29 6.73 -6.09
CA GLU A 133 -0.15 7.85 -6.94
C GLU A 133 1.05 8.66 -7.42
N ILE A 134 1.42 8.47 -8.69
CA ILE A 134 2.48 9.21 -9.36
C ILE A 134 1.94 9.75 -10.68
N GLN A 135 2.16 11.04 -10.93
CA GLN A 135 1.82 11.63 -12.21
C GLN A 135 2.63 10.99 -13.34
N ALA A 136 1.94 10.39 -14.31
CA ALA A 136 2.58 9.78 -15.46
C ALA A 136 3.29 10.86 -16.32
N PRO A 137 4.46 10.57 -16.92
CA PRO A 137 5.12 11.50 -17.83
C PRO A 137 4.22 11.82 -19.02
N GLY A 138 4.15 13.10 -19.38
CA GLY A 138 3.42 13.56 -20.56
C GLY A 138 4.02 13.03 -21.87
N ILE A 139 3.35 13.31 -22.99
CA ILE A 139 3.76 12.85 -24.33
C ILE A 139 5.19 13.25 -24.66
N MET A 140 5.59 14.47 -24.31
CA MET A 140 6.93 15.00 -24.58
C MET A 140 8.04 14.30 -23.78
N GLY A 141 7.70 13.74 -22.60
CA GLY A 141 8.65 13.02 -21.76
C GLY A 141 8.76 11.51 -22.06
N ARG A 142 7.94 11.01 -22.99
CA ARG A 142 7.93 9.59 -23.35
C ARG A 142 8.78 9.34 -24.59
N LYS A 143 9.64 8.33 -24.53
CA LYS A 143 10.34 7.84 -25.72
C LYS A 143 9.32 7.18 -26.68
N PRO A 144 9.31 7.49 -27.98
CA PRO A 144 8.44 6.82 -28.93
C PRO A 144 8.76 5.32 -29.00
N VAL A 145 7.74 4.52 -29.33
CA VAL A 145 7.91 3.07 -29.56
C VAL A 145 8.85 2.86 -30.73
N HIS A 146 9.96 2.16 -30.51
CA HIS A 146 11.01 1.95 -31.52
C HIS A 146 11.61 0.54 -31.49
N GLU A 147 11.31 -0.25 -30.47
CA GLU A 147 11.84 -1.59 -30.26
C GLU A 147 10.74 -2.63 -30.52
N PRO A 148 10.93 -3.59 -31.44
CA PRO A 148 9.94 -4.61 -31.71
C PRO A 148 9.85 -5.64 -30.57
N LEU A 149 8.60 -6.06 -30.27
CA LEU A 149 8.31 -7.16 -29.39
C LEU A 149 8.26 -8.45 -30.21
N GLN A 150 9.15 -9.38 -29.96
CA GLN A 150 9.16 -10.70 -30.60
C GLN A 150 8.09 -11.57 -29.96
N THR A 151 6.94 -11.72 -30.59
CA THR A 151 5.84 -12.54 -30.05
C THR A 151 6.11 -14.04 -30.20
N GLY A 152 6.97 -14.44 -31.13
CA GLY A 152 7.24 -15.82 -31.51
C GLY A 152 6.16 -16.40 -32.46
N ILE A 153 5.15 -15.61 -32.78
CA ILE A 153 4.09 -16.00 -33.73
C ILE A 153 4.41 -15.39 -35.09
N LYS A 154 4.85 -16.22 -36.05
CA LYS A 154 5.36 -15.77 -37.34
C LYS A 154 4.44 -14.81 -38.08
N SER A 155 3.13 -15.07 -38.06
CA SER A 155 2.14 -14.21 -38.73
C SER A 155 2.07 -12.81 -38.11
N ILE A 156 2.19 -12.70 -36.80
CA ILE A 156 2.18 -11.42 -36.10
C ILE A 156 3.50 -10.68 -36.34
N ASP A 157 4.61 -11.34 -36.10
CA ASP A 157 5.93 -10.71 -36.18
C ASP A 157 6.29 -10.25 -37.61
N ALA A 158 5.75 -10.97 -38.66
CA ALA A 158 6.02 -10.64 -40.04
C ALA A 158 5.05 -9.63 -40.67
N MET A 159 3.76 -9.66 -40.29
CA MET A 159 2.72 -8.86 -40.95
C MET A 159 2.23 -7.68 -40.10
N THR A 160 2.18 -7.82 -38.80
CA THR A 160 1.67 -6.81 -37.87
C THR A 160 2.59 -6.70 -36.66
N PRO A 161 3.85 -6.26 -36.86
CA PRO A 161 4.82 -6.22 -35.75
C PRO A 161 4.33 -5.30 -34.62
N ILE A 162 4.48 -5.78 -33.40
CA ILE A 162 4.10 -5.07 -32.18
C ILE A 162 5.36 -4.46 -31.58
N GLY A 163 5.30 -3.23 -31.09
CA GLY A 163 6.41 -2.57 -30.42
C GLY A 163 6.32 -2.65 -28.91
N ARG A 164 7.46 -2.67 -28.22
CA ARG A 164 7.53 -2.61 -26.75
C ARG A 164 6.97 -1.28 -26.27
N GLY A 165 5.93 -1.35 -25.41
CA GLY A 165 5.18 -0.18 -24.93
C GLY A 165 3.98 0.20 -25.79
N GLN A 166 3.70 -0.51 -26.87
CA GLN A 166 2.50 -0.32 -27.70
C GLN A 166 1.26 -0.86 -26.97
N ARG A 167 0.13 -0.22 -27.21
CA ARG A 167 -1.19 -0.71 -26.78
C ARG A 167 -1.83 -1.43 -27.95
N GLU A 168 -2.12 -2.72 -27.77
CA GLU A 168 -2.67 -3.59 -28.80
C GLU A 168 -4.01 -4.18 -28.35
N LEU A 169 -4.93 -4.30 -29.29
CA LEU A 169 -6.23 -4.91 -29.06
C LEU A 169 -6.31 -6.27 -29.74
N ILE A 170 -6.54 -7.33 -28.96
CA ILE A 170 -6.79 -8.68 -29.45
C ILE A 170 -8.29 -8.95 -29.32
N ILE A 171 -9.01 -8.97 -30.48
CA ILE A 171 -10.45 -9.16 -30.55
C ILE A 171 -10.82 -10.50 -31.22
N GLY A 172 -11.89 -11.10 -30.74
CA GLY A 172 -12.42 -12.37 -31.29
C GLY A 172 -13.47 -12.98 -30.36
N ASP A 173 -14.16 -14.00 -30.82
CA ASP A 173 -15.19 -14.74 -30.08
C ASP A 173 -14.60 -15.57 -28.92
N ARG A 174 -15.48 -16.20 -28.14
CA ARG A 174 -15.06 -17.10 -27.06
C ARG A 174 -14.25 -18.26 -27.63
N LYS A 175 -13.19 -18.65 -26.92
CA LYS A 175 -12.33 -19.81 -27.25
C LYS A 175 -11.54 -19.69 -28.59
N THR A 176 -11.34 -18.48 -29.10
CA THR A 176 -10.57 -18.24 -30.35
C THR A 176 -9.06 -18.09 -30.12
N GLY A 177 -8.57 -18.33 -28.92
CA GLY A 177 -7.13 -18.30 -28.62
C GLY A 177 -6.56 -16.92 -28.25
N LYS A 178 -7.38 -15.91 -27.93
CA LYS A 178 -6.90 -14.56 -27.52
C LYS A 178 -5.90 -14.59 -26.38
N THR A 179 -6.25 -15.30 -25.31
CA THR A 179 -5.38 -15.45 -24.15
C THR A 179 -4.13 -16.26 -24.48
N THR A 180 -4.24 -17.25 -25.34
CA THR A 180 -3.11 -18.07 -25.80
C THR A 180 -2.05 -17.21 -26.48
N ILE A 181 -2.44 -16.30 -27.38
CA ILE A 181 -1.52 -15.34 -28.02
C ILE A 181 -0.75 -14.52 -26.96
N ALA A 182 -1.44 -14.00 -25.96
CA ALA A 182 -0.80 -13.23 -24.90
C ALA A 182 0.17 -14.08 -24.06
N ILE A 183 -0.23 -15.29 -23.68
CA ILE A 183 0.60 -16.20 -22.89
C ILE A 183 1.81 -16.67 -23.69
N ASP A 184 1.66 -17.07 -24.93
CA ASP A 184 2.76 -17.50 -25.81
C ASP A 184 3.76 -16.36 -26.02
N THR A 185 3.28 -15.13 -26.19
CA THR A 185 4.14 -13.94 -26.25
C THR A 185 4.96 -13.75 -24.99
N ILE A 186 4.35 -13.90 -23.79
CA ILE A 186 5.05 -13.81 -22.50
C ILE A 186 6.11 -14.91 -22.39
N ILE A 187 5.76 -16.14 -22.71
CA ILE A 187 6.70 -17.28 -22.66
C ILE A 187 7.89 -17.04 -23.57
N ASN A 188 7.66 -16.48 -24.76
CA ASN A 188 8.71 -16.21 -25.74
C ASN A 188 9.69 -15.09 -25.32
N GLN A 189 9.33 -14.26 -24.32
CA GLN A 189 10.27 -13.27 -23.78
C GLN A 189 11.38 -13.87 -22.90
N ARG A 190 11.27 -15.14 -22.54
CA ARG A 190 12.28 -15.81 -21.70
C ARG A 190 13.65 -15.82 -22.40
N GLY A 191 14.62 -15.13 -21.78
CA GLY A 191 15.98 -15.02 -22.32
C GLY A 191 16.20 -13.90 -23.34
N LEU A 192 15.17 -13.07 -23.59
CA LEU A 192 15.26 -11.87 -24.44
C LEU A 192 15.38 -10.56 -23.62
N ALA A 193 15.38 -10.65 -22.31
CA ALA A 193 15.50 -9.52 -21.39
C ALA A 193 16.89 -9.43 -20.78
#